data_160cb055e7966f2669b0d46b9e98a36e
#
_entry.id   160cb055e7966f2669b0d46b9e98a36e
#
_cell.length_a   1.000
_cell.length_b   1.000
_cell.length_c   1.000
_cell.angle_alpha   90.00
_cell.angle_beta   90.00
_cell.angle_gamma   90.00
#
_symmetry.space_group_name_H-M   'P 1'
#
loop_
_entity.id
_entity.type
_entity.pdbx_description
1 polymer ?
#
loop_
_entity_poly.entity_id
_entity_poly.type
_entity_poly.pdbx_seq_one_letter_code
_entity_poly.pdbx_strand_id
1 'polypeptide(L)'
;MEKQIQKRSIIKLEYNTNISKVFHEMKKLLTDKSDGHIALCLQTVAETFQVKIPTDLGLHMYFEVLNKYPNFIMSDVMRDVVANYKYARLPIPSEFVQKCEPIHKQHSSWYISKLQIVCTYENHLVNGFPVNKYLKEYNNG
;
A
#
# COMPACT_ATOMS: atom_id res chain seq x y z
N MET A 1 1.28 33.31 -28.99
CA MET A 1 0.63 32.03 -29.25
C MET A 1 1.60 30.84 -29.26
N GLU A 2 2.67 30.92 -30.03
CA GLU A 2 3.65 29.81 -30.11
C GLU A 2 4.33 29.45 -28.77
N LYS A 3 4.69 30.46 -27.97
CA LYS A 3 5.29 30.26 -26.66
C LYS A 3 4.37 29.53 -25.67
N GLN A 4 3.05 29.77 -25.74
CA GLN A 4 2.08 29.10 -24.88
C GLN A 4 1.85 27.65 -25.30
N ILE A 5 1.87 27.34 -26.59
CA ILE A 5 1.71 25.99 -27.12
C ILE A 5 2.93 25.12 -26.75
N GLN A 6 4.15 25.66 -26.89
CA GLN A 6 5.39 24.98 -26.51
C GLN A 6 5.43 24.71 -24.99
N LYS A 7 5.03 25.68 -24.19
CA LYS A 7 4.98 25.53 -22.72
C LYS A 7 3.98 24.46 -22.30
N ARG A 8 2.82 24.37 -22.93
CA ARG A 8 1.82 23.32 -22.67
C ARG A 8 2.33 21.94 -23.06
N SER A 9 3.05 21.81 -24.17
CA SER A 9 3.62 20.55 -24.64
C SER A 9 4.71 20.04 -23.69
N ILE A 10 5.57 20.93 -23.19
CA ILE A 10 6.64 20.57 -22.23
C ILE A 10 6.03 20.14 -20.89
N ILE A 11 5.07 20.88 -20.35
CA ILE A 11 4.36 20.54 -19.11
C ILE A 11 3.69 19.19 -19.24
N LYS A 12 3.07 18.90 -20.38
CA LYS A 12 2.43 17.63 -20.67
C LYS A 12 3.40 16.46 -20.67
N LEU A 13 4.58 16.61 -21.33
CA LEU A 13 5.60 15.56 -21.35
C LEU A 13 6.15 15.27 -19.96
N GLU A 14 6.47 16.30 -19.18
CA GLU A 14 6.93 16.17 -17.82
C GLU A 14 5.85 15.52 -16.92
N TYR A 15 4.60 15.95 -17.05
CA TYR A 15 3.47 15.42 -16.33
C TYR A 15 3.31 13.92 -16.60
N ASN A 16 3.24 13.50 -17.86
CA ASN A 16 3.04 12.10 -18.23
C ASN A 16 4.18 11.21 -17.74
N THR A 17 5.43 11.66 -17.87
CA THR A 17 6.61 10.90 -17.45
C THR A 17 6.66 10.73 -15.94
N ASN A 18 6.51 11.82 -15.20
CA ASN A 18 6.66 11.83 -13.74
C ASN A 18 5.46 11.17 -13.04
N ILE A 19 4.25 11.47 -13.49
CA ILE A 19 3.02 10.94 -12.88
C ILE A 19 2.89 9.44 -13.13
N SER A 20 3.13 8.98 -14.35
CA SER A 20 3.10 7.54 -14.67
C SER A 20 4.09 6.74 -13.82
N LYS A 21 5.29 7.28 -13.63
CA LYS A 21 6.32 6.65 -12.78
C LYS A 21 5.87 6.58 -11.33
N VAL A 22 5.35 7.67 -10.78
CA VAL A 22 4.85 7.73 -9.40
C VAL A 22 3.73 6.72 -9.18
N PHE A 23 2.75 6.65 -10.08
CA PHE A 23 1.65 5.69 -9.97
C PHE A 23 2.11 4.25 -10.11
N HIS A 24 3.08 3.97 -10.98
CA HIS A 24 3.66 2.66 -11.11
C HIS A 24 4.34 2.20 -9.81
N GLU A 25 5.13 3.06 -9.21
CA GLU A 25 5.81 2.79 -7.94
C GLU A 25 4.81 2.62 -6.80
N MET A 26 3.77 3.43 -6.74
CA MET A 26 2.72 3.31 -5.74
C MET A 26 1.90 2.04 -5.88
N LYS A 27 1.54 1.67 -7.10
CA LYS A 27 0.86 0.41 -7.38
C LYS A 27 1.71 -0.77 -6.91
N LYS A 28 3.00 -0.75 -7.23
CA LYS A 28 3.94 -1.78 -6.80
C LYS A 28 3.98 -1.88 -5.27
N LEU A 29 4.07 -0.75 -4.59
CA LEU A 29 4.09 -0.70 -3.13
C LEU A 29 2.80 -1.26 -2.52
N LEU A 30 1.63 -0.90 -3.05
CA LEU A 30 0.34 -1.35 -2.56
C LEU A 30 0.04 -2.82 -2.86
N THR A 31 0.67 -3.39 -3.88
CA THR A 31 0.48 -4.78 -4.28
C THR A 31 1.59 -5.71 -3.81
N ASP A 32 2.65 -5.19 -3.21
CA ASP A 32 3.74 -5.99 -2.66
C ASP A 32 3.32 -6.59 -1.31
N LYS A 33 2.89 -7.84 -1.36
CA LYS A 33 2.34 -8.60 -0.22
C LYS A 33 2.98 -9.99 -0.22
N SER A 34 3.28 -10.51 0.96
CA SER A 34 3.73 -11.90 1.09
C SER A 34 3.50 -12.44 2.49
N ASP A 35 3.17 -13.73 2.56
CA ASP A 35 3.07 -14.44 3.85
C ASP A 35 4.42 -14.50 4.55
N GLY A 36 5.51 -14.62 3.79
CA GLY A 36 6.85 -14.58 4.33
C GLY A 36 7.17 -13.29 5.08
N HIS A 37 6.70 -12.14 4.57
CA HIS A 37 6.87 -10.87 5.26
C HIS A 37 6.04 -10.79 6.54
N ILE A 38 4.82 -11.30 6.51
CA ILE A 38 3.97 -11.39 7.71
C ILE A 38 4.66 -12.25 8.77
N ALA A 39 5.19 -13.41 8.37
CA ALA A 39 5.92 -14.30 9.27
C ALA A 39 7.15 -13.59 9.88
N LEU A 40 7.89 -12.84 9.09
CA LEU A 40 9.04 -12.07 9.57
C LEU A 40 8.61 -11.00 10.59
N CYS A 41 7.52 -10.30 10.34
CA CYS A 41 6.98 -9.31 11.29
C CYS A 41 6.57 -9.96 12.60
N LEU A 42 5.87 -11.09 12.55
CA LEU A 42 5.46 -11.83 13.74
C LEU A 42 6.65 -12.36 14.52
N GLN A 43 7.66 -12.87 13.83
CA GLN A 43 8.89 -13.33 14.45
C GLN A 43 9.61 -12.19 15.16
N THR A 44 9.73 -11.04 14.55
CA THR A 44 10.37 -9.86 15.13
C THR A 44 9.66 -9.42 16.40
N VAL A 45 8.33 -9.37 16.38
CA VAL A 45 7.53 -9.02 17.57
C VAL A 45 7.70 -10.07 18.67
N ALA A 46 7.63 -11.35 18.31
CA ALA A 46 7.76 -12.46 19.27
C ALA A 46 9.14 -12.45 19.94
N GLU A 47 10.20 -12.25 19.18
CA GLU A 47 11.57 -12.17 19.72
C GLU A 47 11.75 -10.94 20.61
N THR A 48 11.20 -9.79 20.22
CA THR A 48 11.28 -8.57 21.02
C THR A 48 10.58 -8.72 22.37
N PHE A 49 9.41 -9.35 22.37
CA PHE A 49 8.64 -9.58 23.61
C PHE A 49 9.03 -10.87 24.33
N GLN A 50 9.95 -11.65 23.79
CA GLN A 50 10.39 -12.92 24.35
C GLN A 50 9.23 -13.90 24.57
N VAL A 51 8.34 -13.97 23.60
CA VAL A 51 7.20 -14.88 23.58
C VAL A 51 7.34 -15.89 22.45
N LYS A 52 6.62 -17.00 22.53
CA LYS A 52 6.68 -18.04 21.52
C LYS A 52 6.04 -17.60 20.21
N ILE A 53 6.63 -18.01 19.10
CA ILE A 53 6.04 -17.88 17.76
C ILE A 53 4.86 -18.86 17.67
N PRO A 54 3.74 -18.46 17.02
CA PRO A 54 2.61 -19.36 16.81
C PRO A 54 3.01 -20.64 16.06
N THR A 55 2.30 -21.72 16.30
CA THR A 55 2.42 -22.94 15.52
C THR A 55 2.05 -22.69 14.05
N ASP A 56 2.35 -23.65 13.17
CA ASP A 56 2.01 -23.52 11.74
C ASP A 56 0.53 -23.23 11.53
N LEU A 57 -0.36 -23.87 12.31
CA LEU A 57 -1.80 -23.61 12.24
C LEU A 57 -2.13 -22.18 12.68
N GLY A 58 -1.54 -21.71 13.75
CA GLY A 58 -1.70 -20.35 14.24
C GLY A 58 -1.17 -19.32 13.24
N LEU A 59 0.00 -19.54 12.64
CA LEU A 59 0.55 -18.71 11.60
C LEU A 59 -0.37 -18.61 10.39
N HIS A 60 -0.98 -19.72 9.98
CA HIS A 60 -1.92 -19.74 8.87
C HIS A 60 -3.13 -18.82 9.13
N MET A 61 -3.62 -18.78 10.35
CA MET A 61 -4.69 -17.86 10.73
C MET A 61 -4.28 -16.38 10.60
N TYR A 62 -3.04 -16.05 10.98
CA TYR A 62 -2.50 -14.70 10.75
C TYR A 62 -2.41 -14.39 9.26
N PHE A 63 -1.93 -15.32 8.44
CA PHE A 63 -1.83 -15.12 6.99
C PHE A 63 -3.19 -14.86 6.35
N GLU A 64 -4.20 -15.65 6.69
CA GLU A 64 -5.56 -15.48 6.15
C GLU A 64 -6.14 -14.09 6.43
N VAL A 65 -5.86 -13.56 7.60
CA VAL A 65 -6.42 -12.27 8.04
C VAL A 65 -5.59 -11.10 7.54
N LEU A 66 -4.27 -11.24 7.47
CA LEU A 66 -3.35 -10.12 7.20
C LEU A 66 -2.82 -10.07 5.76
N ASN A 67 -3.07 -11.10 4.95
CA ASN A 67 -2.52 -11.18 3.59
C ASN A 67 -3.02 -10.08 2.64
N LYS A 68 -4.07 -9.38 2.98
CA LYS A 68 -4.61 -8.25 2.20
C LYS A 68 -3.80 -6.97 2.37
N TYR A 69 -2.96 -6.88 3.39
CA TYR A 69 -2.19 -5.68 3.68
C TYR A 69 -0.82 -5.73 3.01
N PRO A 70 -0.40 -4.61 2.36
CA PRO A 70 0.94 -4.52 1.79
C PRO A 70 2.05 -4.66 2.82
N ASN A 71 3.21 -5.12 2.38
CA ASN A 71 4.36 -5.33 3.25
C ASN A 71 4.78 -4.08 4.01
N PHE A 72 4.71 -2.89 3.38
CA PHE A 72 5.09 -1.65 4.04
C PHE A 72 4.17 -1.30 5.21
N ILE A 73 2.87 -1.60 5.11
CA ILE A 73 1.90 -1.40 6.20
C ILE A 73 2.20 -2.36 7.34
N MET A 74 2.46 -3.64 7.02
CA MET A 74 2.83 -4.63 8.03
C MET A 74 4.10 -4.22 8.77
N SER A 75 5.10 -3.69 8.07
CA SER A 75 6.33 -3.20 8.70
C SER A 75 6.09 -2.02 9.64
N ASP A 76 5.26 -1.07 9.22
CA ASP A 76 4.92 0.09 10.05
C ASP A 76 4.15 -0.31 11.31
N VAL A 77 3.19 -1.21 11.15
CA VAL A 77 2.41 -1.74 12.29
C VAL A 77 3.28 -2.55 13.23
N MET A 78 4.19 -3.37 12.70
CA MET A 78 5.16 -4.10 13.53
C MET A 78 5.98 -3.15 14.40
N ARG A 79 6.50 -2.08 13.81
CA ARG A 79 7.28 -1.07 14.57
C ARG A 79 6.45 -0.40 15.65
N ASP A 80 5.20 -0.06 15.34
CA ASP A 80 4.28 0.50 16.33
C ASP A 80 3.99 -0.47 17.47
N VAL A 81 3.75 -1.73 17.15
CA VAL A 81 3.52 -2.78 18.16
C VAL A 81 4.74 -2.93 19.06
N VAL A 82 5.94 -3.02 18.50
CA VAL A 82 7.18 -3.14 19.28
C VAL A 82 7.38 -1.94 20.20
N ALA A 83 7.05 -0.73 19.74
CA ALA A 83 7.26 0.49 20.49
C ALA A 83 6.18 0.79 21.54
N ASN A 84 4.93 0.44 21.26
CA ASN A 84 3.78 0.96 22.02
C ASN A 84 2.82 -0.10 22.58
N TYR A 85 2.98 -1.38 22.22
CA TYR A 85 2.06 -2.42 22.66
C TYR A 85 2.24 -2.70 24.15
N LYS A 86 1.14 -2.68 24.90
CA LYS A 86 1.18 -2.70 26.39
C LYS A 86 1.25 -4.10 27.01
N TYR A 87 0.99 -5.13 26.23
CA TYR A 87 0.85 -6.50 26.75
C TYR A 87 2.09 -7.33 26.46
N ALA A 88 2.46 -8.22 27.37
CA ALA A 88 3.60 -9.14 27.20
C ALA A 88 3.18 -10.40 26.42
N ARG A 89 2.55 -10.22 25.27
CA ARG A 89 2.11 -11.28 24.38
C ARG A 89 2.12 -10.81 22.93
N LEU A 90 2.08 -11.76 22.00
CA LEU A 90 1.89 -11.43 20.60
C LEU A 90 0.46 -10.90 20.40
N PRO A 91 0.27 -9.75 19.69
CA PRO A 91 -1.07 -9.30 19.37
C PRO A 91 -1.83 -10.36 18.55
N ILE A 92 -3.11 -10.54 18.83
CA ILE A 92 -3.96 -11.44 18.06
C ILE A 92 -4.25 -10.82 16.67
N PRO A 93 -4.66 -11.61 15.66
CA PRO A 93 -4.87 -11.09 14.31
C PRO A 93 -5.78 -9.86 14.24
N SER A 94 -6.87 -9.81 15.01
CA SER A 94 -7.77 -8.66 15.02
C SER A 94 -7.12 -7.37 15.53
N GLU A 95 -6.17 -7.46 16.44
CA GLU A 95 -5.43 -6.29 16.93
C GLU A 95 -4.50 -5.73 15.85
N PHE A 96 -3.88 -6.60 15.05
CA PHE A 96 -3.13 -6.17 13.87
C PHE A 96 -4.04 -5.51 12.84
N VAL A 97 -5.22 -6.08 12.58
CA VAL A 97 -6.21 -5.51 11.65
C VAL A 97 -6.63 -4.11 12.10
N GLN A 98 -6.90 -3.90 13.37
CA GLN A 98 -7.28 -2.60 13.91
C GLN A 98 -6.21 -1.53 13.65
N LYS A 99 -4.94 -1.92 13.63
CA LYS A 99 -3.82 -1.01 13.34
C LYS A 99 -3.57 -0.85 11.84
N CYS A 100 -3.71 -1.91 11.06
CA CYS A 100 -3.47 -1.90 9.62
C CYS A 100 -4.57 -1.19 8.84
N GLU A 101 -5.82 -1.40 9.19
CA GLU A 101 -6.98 -0.96 8.42
C GLU A 101 -7.02 0.56 8.19
N PRO A 102 -6.83 1.43 9.22
CA PRO A 102 -6.83 2.87 9.00
C PRO A 102 -5.73 3.32 8.03
N ILE A 103 -4.53 2.75 8.14
CA ILE A 103 -3.40 3.08 7.29
C ILE A 103 -3.67 2.64 5.86
N HIS A 104 -4.13 1.41 5.68
CA HIS A 104 -4.46 0.85 4.37
C HIS A 104 -5.55 1.66 3.67
N LYS A 105 -6.59 2.00 4.40
CA LYS A 105 -7.72 2.80 3.89
C LYS A 105 -7.26 4.20 3.47
N GLN A 106 -6.41 4.84 4.25
CA GLN A 106 -5.86 6.15 3.93
C GLN A 106 -5.03 6.11 2.64
N HIS A 107 -4.11 5.16 2.51
CA HIS A 107 -3.27 5.02 1.32
C HIS A 107 -4.09 4.63 0.09
N SER A 108 -5.05 3.74 0.23
CA SER A 108 -5.95 3.33 -0.86
C SER A 108 -6.79 4.49 -1.37
N SER A 109 -7.39 5.26 -0.46
CA SER A 109 -8.19 6.43 -0.81
C SER A 109 -7.36 7.50 -1.49
N TRP A 110 -6.14 7.73 -1.02
CA TRP A 110 -5.22 8.66 -1.63
C TRP A 110 -4.84 8.23 -3.05
N TYR A 111 -4.51 6.96 -3.23
CA TYR A 111 -4.15 6.40 -4.54
C TYR A 111 -5.29 6.54 -5.54
N ILE A 112 -6.51 6.14 -5.17
CA ILE A 112 -7.70 6.24 -6.01
C ILE A 112 -8.00 7.70 -6.36
N SER A 113 -7.94 8.59 -5.38
CA SER A 113 -8.18 10.02 -5.58
C SER A 113 -7.18 10.62 -6.57
N LYS A 114 -5.90 10.28 -6.44
CA LYS A 114 -4.86 10.79 -7.36
C LYS A 114 -5.01 10.21 -8.76
N LEU A 115 -5.39 8.94 -8.90
CA LEU A 115 -5.69 8.35 -10.20
C LEU A 115 -6.84 9.07 -10.89
N GLN A 116 -7.90 9.41 -10.18
CA GLN A 116 -9.03 10.14 -10.73
C GLN A 116 -8.64 11.53 -11.22
N ILE A 117 -7.82 12.24 -10.44
CA ILE A 117 -7.30 13.57 -10.83
C ILE A 117 -6.46 13.45 -12.09
N VAL A 118 -5.55 12.49 -12.16
CA VAL A 118 -4.70 12.25 -13.32
C VAL A 118 -5.55 11.93 -14.55
N CYS A 119 -6.56 11.08 -14.41
CA CYS A 119 -7.45 10.73 -15.50
C CYS A 119 -8.19 11.94 -16.05
N THR A 120 -8.77 12.75 -15.18
CA THR A 120 -9.48 13.97 -15.58
C THR A 120 -8.55 14.92 -16.31
N TYR A 121 -7.34 15.10 -15.81
CA TYR A 121 -6.35 15.96 -16.41
C TYR A 121 -5.92 15.45 -17.80
N GLU A 122 -5.64 14.14 -17.91
CA GLU A 122 -5.20 13.52 -19.17
C GLU A 122 -6.29 13.49 -20.23
N ASN A 123 -7.54 13.34 -19.85
CA ASN A 123 -8.66 13.45 -20.80
C ASN A 123 -8.76 14.83 -21.43
N HIS A 124 -8.24 15.86 -20.78
CA HIS A 124 -8.18 17.22 -21.34
C HIS A 124 -6.95 17.47 -22.21
N LEU A 125 -5.86 16.74 -22.01
CA LEU A 125 -4.58 16.97 -22.70
C LEU A 125 -4.28 15.96 -23.80
N VAL A 126 -4.51 14.69 -23.53
CA VAL A 126 -4.23 13.57 -24.45
C VAL A 126 -5.16 12.43 -24.11
N ASN A 127 -5.54 11.66 -25.07
CA ASN A 127 -6.30 10.45 -24.82
C ASN A 127 -5.52 9.47 -23.95
N GLY A 128 -5.97 9.30 -22.71
CA GLY A 128 -5.93 8.03 -22.16
C GLY A 128 -4.85 7.62 -21.20
N PHE A 129 -4.83 8.14 -20.01
CA PHE A 129 -4.29 7.34 -18.90
C PHE A 129 -5.32 6.24 -18.56
N PRO A 130 -4.97 4.93 -18.57
CA PRO A 130 -5.97 3.86 -18.42
C PRO A 130 -6.38 3.68 -16.95
N VAL A 131 -7.13 4.64 -16.43
CA VAL A 131 -7.57 4.67 -15.03
C VAL A 131 -8.41 3.46 -14.68
N ASN A 132 -9.32 3.06 -15.57
CA ASN A 132 -10.16 1.89 -15.32
C ASN A 132 -9.33 0.62 -15.15
N LYS A 133 -8.24 0.49 -15.91
CA LYS A 133 -7.30 -0.62 -15.78
C LYS A 133 -6.63 -0.61 -14.41
N TYR A 134 -6.11 0.54 -13.97
CA TYR A 134 -5.44 0.66 -12.67
C TYR A 134 -6.39 0.44 -11.50
N LEU A 135 -7.59 0.99 -11.55
CA LEU A 135 -8.61 0.78 -10.53
C LEU A 135 -9.04 -0.69 -10.46
N LYS A 136 -9.22 -1.32 -11.62
CA LYS A 136 -9.59 -2.73 -11.69
C LYS A 136 -8.50 -3.64 -11.14
N GLU A 137 -7.24 -3.41 -11.50
CA GLU A 137 -6.10 -4.17 -10.98
C GLU A 137 -5.95 -3.97 -9.48
N TYR A 138 -6.15 -2.76 -8.98
CA TYR A 138 -6.10 -2.46 -7.55
C TYR A 138 -7.21 -3.19 -6.78
N ASN A 139 -8.44 -3.17 -7.28
CA ASN A 139 -9.58 -3.82 -6.61
C ASN A 139 -9.51 -5.35 -6.65
N ASN A 140 -8.86 -5.92 -7.66
CA ASN A 140 -8.71 -7.38 -7.82
C ASN A 140 -7.40 -7.91 -7.23
N GLY A 141 -6.49 -7.03 -6.91
CA GLY A 141 -5.22 -7.38 -6.29
C GLY A 141 -5.34 -7.55 -4.81
#